data_1c2b5aff7cb76f5ab07299065a5d606d
#
_entry.id   1c2b5aff7cb76f5ab07299065a5d606d
#
_cell.length_a   1.000
_cell.length_b   1.000
_cell.length_c   1.000
_cell.angle_alpha   90.00
_cell.angle_beta   90.00
_cell.angle_gamma   90.00
#
_symmetry.space_group_name_H-M   'P 1'
#
loop_
_entity.id
_entity.type
_entity.pdbx_description
1 polymer ?
#
loop_
_entity_poly.entity_id
_entity_poly.type
_entity_poly.pdbx_seq_one_letter_code
_entity_poly.pdbx_strand_id
1 'polypeptide(L)'
;MELLECININKNFGDKQILKDINLKIPRGKIIGLLGKNGTGKSTLIKLINDLLTPTSGEILVNGKPVGVESKKIISYLPERTYLDKSMTVDKVIKYFEDFYDNFDPEKARKLLKDLGLDTTLKLSKMSKGMQEKVQLVLVMSRKADLYILDEPLGGVDPATRDYILDTILTNFNEGASVIISTHLISDIERILDEVIFIDKGKIILTSSCDELRKKEDASIDEIFRRMFKC
;
A
#
# COMPACT_ATOMS: atom_id res chain seq x y z
N MET A 1 -19.58 -5.87 6.56
CA MET A 1 -19.54 -5.46 5.13
C MET A 1 -18.07 -5.28 4.77
N GLU A 2 -17.60 -5.94 3.72
CA GLU A 2 -16.21 -5.88 3.30
C GLU A 2 -15.89 -4.49 2.73
N LEU A 3 -14.68 -4.01 2.97
CA LEU A 3 -14.19 -2.75 2.41
C LEU A 3 -13.79 -2.92 0.94
N LEU A 4 -13.12 -4.04 0.64
CA LEU A 4 -12.65 -4.38 -0.70
C LEU A 4 -12.97 -5.85 -0.99
N GLU A 5 -13.49 -6.13 -2.17
CA GLU A 5 -13.70 -7.48 -2.68
C GLU A 5 -13.12 -7.60 -4.09
N CYS A 6 -12.34 -8.66 -4.32
CA CYS A 6 -11.91 -9.10 -5.64
C CYS A 6 -12.62 -10.43 -5.93
N ILE A 7 -13.31 -10.52 -7.05
CA ILE A 7 -14.14 -11.66 -7.41
C ILE A 7 -13.66 -12.21 -8.76
N ASN A 8 -13.05 -13.40 -8.72
CA ASN A 8 -12.55 -14.13 -9.89
C ASN A 8 -11.66 -13.29 -10.83
N ILE A 9 -10.77 -12.47 -10.23
CA ILE A 9 -9.92 -11.55 -10.99
C ILE A 9 -8.86 -12.31 -11.77
N ASN A 10 -8.87 -12.10 -13.07
CA ASN A 10 -7.81 -12.52 -13.98
C ASN A 10 -7.18 -11.32 -14.66
N LYS A 11 -5.87 -11.35 -14.88
CA LYS A 11 -5.15 -10.32 -15.64
C LYS A 11 -4.11 -10.94 -16.56
N ASN A 12 -4.26 -10.65 -17.84
CA ASN A 12 -3.31 -11.01 -18.90
C ASN A 12 -2.66 -9.75 -19.49
N PHE A 13 -1.42 -9.87 -19.92
CA PHE A 13 -0.74 -8.93 -20.80
C PHE A 13 -0.28 -9.71 -22.05
N GLY A 14 -1.00 -9.54 -23.16
CA GLY A 14 -0.88 -10.42 -24.33
C GLY A 14 -1.15 -11.88 -23.88
N ASP A 15 -0.27 -12.80 -24.24
CA ASP A 15 -0.40 -14.21 -23.90
C ASP A 15 0.05 -14.57 -22.48
N LYS A 16 0.64 -13.61 -21.76
CA LYS A 16 1.14 -13.85 -20.41
C LYS A 16 0.08 -13.58 -19.36
N GLN A 17 -0.39 -14.63 -18.68
CA GLN A 17 -1.27 -14.52 -17.53
C GLN A 17 -0.49 -14.15 -16.27
N ILE A 18 -0.81 -13.00 -15.68
CA ILE A 18 -0.16 -12.48 -14.46
C ILE A 18 -0.96 -12.79 -13.21
N LEU A 19 -2.29 -12.62 -13.25
CA LEU A 19 -3.17 -12.98 -12.15
C LEU A 19 -4.17 -14.04 -12.61
N LYS A 20 -4.45 -14.99 -11.72
CA LYS A 20 -5.21 -16.21 -12.00
C LYS A 20 -6.24 -16.42 -10.91
N ASP A 21 -7.51 -16.15 -11.22
CA ASP A 21 -8.66 -16.41 -10.35
C ASP A 21 -8.46 -15.89 -8.91
N ILE A 22 -8.09 -14.61 -8.81
CA ILE A 22 -7.90 -13.95 -7.52
C ILE A 22 -9.25 -13.70 -6.89
N ASN A 23 -9.48 -14.32 -5.73
CA ASN A 23 -10.60 -14.09 -4.85
C ASN A 23 -10.07 -13.58 -3.52
N LEU A 24 -10.49 -12.36 -3.11
CA LEU A 24 -9.94 -11.68 -1.94
C LEU A 24 -11.02 -10.82 -1.29
N LYS A 25 -11.05 -10.81 0.04
CA LYS A 25 -11.90 -9.92 0.84
C LYS A 25 -11.04 -9.21 1.87
N ILE A 26 -11.22 -7.92 1.98
CA ILE A 26 -10.51 -7.07 2.96
C ILE A 26 -11.57 -6.47 3.88
N PRO A 27 -11.53 -6.78 5.18
CA PRO A 27 -12.40 -6.17 6.17
C PRO A 27 -11.96 -4.72 6.48
N ARG A 28 -12.77 -4.00 7.25
CA ARG A 28 -12.41 -2.68 7.78
C ARG A 28 -11.55 -2.80 9.03
N GLY A 29 -10.73 -1.77 9.29
CA GLY A 29 -9.97 -1.61 10.53
C GLY A 29 -8.84 -2.61 10.71
N LYS A 30 -8.22 -3.08 9.62
CA LYS A 30 -7.14 -4.06 9.64
C LYS A 30 -5.90 -3.57 8.90
N ILE A 31 -4.74 -3.96 9.40
CA ILE A 31 -3.46 -3.83 8.70
C ILE A 31 -3.12 -5.18 8.07
N ILE A 32 -3.07 -5.22 6.74
CA ILE A 32 -2.95 -6.45 5.96
C ILE A 32 -1.63 -6.46 5.19
N GLY A 33 -0.84 -7.52 5.36
CA GLY A 33 0.35 -7.76 4.55
C GLY A 33 0.02 -8.51 3.27
N LEU A 34 0.24 -7.89 2.10
CA LEU A 34 0.21 -8.58 0.80
C LEU A 34 1.63 -9.04 0.46
N LEU A 35 1.94 -10.28 0.78
CA LEU A 35 3.28 -10.83 0.83
C LEU A 35 3.54 -11.81 -0.33
N GLY A 36 4.71 -11.69 -0.95
CA GLY A 36 5.11 -12.55 -2.08
C GLY A 36 6.43 -12.11 -2.67
N LYS A 37 7.11 -13.03 -3.38
CA LYS A 37 8.35 -12.71 -4.10
C LYS A 37 8.12 -11.64 -5.17
N ASN A 38 9.21 -11.06 -5.66
CA ASN A 38 9.13 -10.14 -6.79
C ASN A 38 8.56 -10.84 -8.04
N GLY A 39 7.67 -10.16 -8.76
CA GLY A 39 7.04 -10.70 -9.97
C GLY A 39 5.87 -11.65 -9.74
N THR A 40 5.41 -11.86 -8.50
CA THR A 40 4.25 -12.74 -8.21
C THR A 40 2.89 -12.13 -8.53
N GLY A 41 2.83 -10.82 -8.84
CA GLY A 41 1.60 -10.13 -9.24
C GLY A 41 1.08 -9.08 -8.24
N LYS A 42 1.76 -8.84 -7.09
CA LYS A 42 1.36 -7.86 -6.06
C LYS A 42 1.02 -6.48 -6.66
N SER A 43 1.99 -5.85 -7.30
CA SER A 43 1.79 -4.49 -7.89
C SER A 43 0.76 -4.49 -9.03
N THR A 44 0.56 -5.62 -9.73
CA THR A 44 -0.51 -5.74 -10.72
C THR A 44 -1.88 -5.75 -10.06
N LEU A 45 -2.04 -6.54 -8.98
CA LEU A 45 -3.28 -6.56 -8.20
C LEU A 45 -3.57 -5.18 -7.60
N ILE A 46 -2.58 -4.54 -7.00
CA ILE A 46 -2.70 -3.17 -6.46
C ILE A 46 -3.15 -2.17 -7.52
N LYS A 47 -2.57 -2.22 -8.73
CA LYS A 47 -2.97 -1.33 -9.83
C LYS A 47 -4.40 -1.57 -10.31
N LEU A 48 -4.87 -2.80 -10.27
CA LEU A 48 -6.27 -3.13 -10.58
C LEU A 48 -7.21 -2.56 -9.52
N ILE A 49 -6.88 -2.71 -8.23
CA ILE A 49 -7.67 -2.15 -7.11
C ILE A 49 -7.75 -0.62 -7.20
N ASN A 50 -6.68 0.03 -7.65
CA ASN A 50 -6.63 1.49 -7.84
C ASN A 50 -7.23 1.97 -9.17
N ASP A 51 -7.82 1.07 -9.98
CA ASP A 51 -8.36 1.40 -11.30
C ASP A 51 -7.31 2.08 -12.22
N LEU A 52 -6.06 1.64 -12.09
CA LEU A 52 -4.94 2.01 -12.98
C LEU A 52 -4.74 0.98 -14.09
N LEU A 53 -5.36 -0.18 -13.95
CA LEU A 53 -5.43 -1.26 -14.94
C LEU A 53 -6.84 -1.84 -14.92
N THR A 54 -7.30 -2.32 -16.07
CA THR A 54 -8.57 -3.06 -16.19
C THR A 54 -8.30 -4.56 -16.09
N PRO A 55 -9.06 -5.35 -15.30
CA PRO A 55 -8.96 -6.79 -15.29
C PRO A 55 -9.32 -7.39 -16.65
N THR A 56 -8.77 -8.56 -16.99
CA THR A 56 -9.16 -9.32 -18.18
C THR A 56 -10.54 -9.96 -17.97
N SER A 57 -10.81 -10.40 -16.74
CA SER A 57 -12.13 -10.87 -16.28
C SER A 57 -12.24 -10.74 -14.76
N GLY A 58 -13.45 -10.84 -14.25
CA GLY A 58 -13.77 -10.68 -12.84
C GLY A 58 -14.13 -9.25 -12.49
N GLU A 59 -14.43 -9.00 -11.22
CA GLU A 59 -14.91 -7.71 -10.72
C GLU A 59 -14.21 -7.33 -9.42
N ILE A 60 -13.93 -6.02 -9.24
CA ILE A 60 -13.38 -5.46 -8.01
C ILE A 60 -14.39 -4.46 -7.46
N LEU A 61 -14.78 -4.66 -6.21
CA LEU A 61 -15.72 -3.80 -5.50
C LEU A 61 -15.05 -3.13 -4.30
N VAL A 62 -15.28 -1.84 -4.14
CA VAL A 62 -14.88 -1.06 -2.97
C VAL A 62 -16.16 -0.48 -2.34
N ASN A 63 -16.41 -0.78 -1.07
CA ASN A 63 -17.69 -0.49 -0.41
C ASN A 63 -18.91 -1.01 -1.21
N GLY A 64 -18.79 -2.20 -1.81
CA GLY A 64 -19.83 -2.83 -2.62
C GLY A 64 -20.10 -2.18 -3.98
N LYS A 65 -19.25 -1.25 -4.43
CA LYS A 65 -19.36 -0.57 -5.72
C LYS A 65 -18.12 -0.87 -6.60
N PRO A 66 -18.26 -0.98 -7.92
CA PRO A 66 -17.14 -1.14 -8.83
C PRO A 66 -16.09 -0.03 -8.64
N VAL A 67 -14.81 -0.37 -8.86
CA VAL A 67 -13.74 0.61 -8.83
C VAL A 67 -13.92 1.68 -9.89
N GLY A 68 -13.51 2.91 -9.58
CA GLY A 68 -13.67 4.08 -10.45
C GLY A 68 -13.43 5.38 -9.68
N VAL A 69 -14.07 6.46 -10.12
CA VAL A 69 -13.89 7.79 -9.50
C VAL A 69 -14.24 7.78 -8.01
N GLU A 70 -15.35 7.14 -7.62
CA GLU A 70 -15.79 7.11 -6.21
C GLU A 70 -14.82 6.31 -5.32
N SER A 71 -14.27 5.19 -5.80
CA SER A 71 -13.27 4.45 -5.03
C SER A 71 -11.98 5.26 -4.84
N LYS A 72 -11.55 6.05 -5.84
CA LYS A 72 -10.36 6.90 -5.75
C LYS A 72 -10.47 8.01 -4.70
N LYS A 73 -11.69 8.43 -4.35
CA LYS A 73 -11.92 9.40 -3.27
C LYS A 73 -11.58 8.83 -1.90
N ILE A 74 -11.79 7.52 -1.70
CA ILE A 74 -11.63 6.85 -0.40
C ILE A 74 -10.40 5.94 -0.33
N ILE A 75 -9.67 5.76 -1.43
CA ILE A 75 -8.38 5.05 -1.47
C ILE A 75 -7.25 6.06 -1.49
N SER A 76 -6.27 5.89 -0.60
CA SER A 76 -4.99 6.61 -0.64
C SER A 76 -3.88 5.64 -1.03
N TYR A 77 -3.18 5.91 -2.14
CA TYR A 77 -2.23 4.99 -2.74
C TYR A 77 -0.81 5.54 -2.76
N LEU A 78 0.12 4.77 -2.21
CA LEU A 78 1.57 4.98 -2.31
C LEU A 78 2.15 3.97 -3.30
N PRO A 79 2.54 4.34 -4.52
CA PRO A 79 3.20 3.45 -5.45
C PRO A 79 4.69 3.25 -5.10
N GLU A 80 5.26 2.12 -5.51
CA GLU A 80 6.69 1.77 -5.35
C GLU A 80 7.64 2.87 -5.89
N ARG A 81 7.23 3.57 -6.95
CA ARG A 81 8.03 4.64 -7.53
C ARG A 81 7.34 5.98 -7.42
N THR A 82 8.11 7.02 -7.10
CA THR A 82 7.57 8.37 -7.06
C THR A 82 7.05 8.81 -8.44
N TYR A 83 5.87 9.40 -8.43
CA TYR A 83 5.19 9.99 -9.59
C TYR A 83 5.17 11.52 -9.53
N LEU A 84 5.73 12.10 -8.45
CA LEU A 84 5.70 13.53 -8.23
C LEU A 84 6.58 14.27 -9.25
N ASP A 85 6.07 15.39 -9.77
CA ASP A 85 6.84 16.24 -10.67
C ASP A 85 8.01 16.88 -9.95
N LYS A 86 9.22 16.48 -10.35
CA LYS A 86 10.48 16.92 -9.74
C LYS A 86 10.77 18.41 -9.89
N SER A 87 10.07 19.11 -10.81
CA SER A 87 10.20 20.55 -11.01
C SER A 87 9.46 21.36 -9.94
N MET A 88 8.48 20.75 -9.26
CA MET A 88 7.68 21.39 -8.23
C MET A 88 8.43 21.48 -6.89
N THR A 89 8.13 22.53 -6.11
CA THR A 89 8.47 22.59 -4.68
C THR A 89 7.49 21.72 -3.89
N VAL A 90 7.87 21.32 -2.68
CA VAL A 90 6.99 20.54 -1.81
C VAL A 90 5.70 21.30 -1.49
N ASP A 91 5.78 22.62 -1.24
CA ASP A 91 4.59 23.46 -1.05
C ASP A 91 3.63 23.45 -2.25
N LYS A 92 4.17 23.46 -3.46
CA LYS A 92 3.34 23.35 -4.68
C LYS A 92 2.67 21.98 -4.79
N VAL A 93 3.36 20.92 -4.39
CA VAL A 93 2.78 19.58 -4.39
C VAL A 93 1.69 19.46 -3.31
N ILE A 94 1.90 20.02 -2.11
CA ILE A 94 0.87 20.08 -1.07
C ILE A 94 -0.36 20.81 -1.61
N LYS A 95 -0.18 21.97 -2.22
CA LYS A 95 -1.29 22.74 -2.82
C LYS A 95 -2.01 21.95 -3.91
N TYR A 96 -1.26 21.24 -4.78
CA TYR A 96 -1.84 20.40 -5.81
C TYR A 96 -2.71 19.28 -5.21
N PHE A 97 -2.27 18.63 -4.11
CA PHE A 97 -3.06 17.62 -3.43
C PHE A 97 -4.32 18.21 -2.76
N GLU A 98 -4.21 19.40 -2.15
CA GLU A 98 -5.32 20.13 -1.58
C GLU A 98 -6.40 20.48 -2.62
N ASP A 99 -5.97 20.93 -3.81
CA ASP A 99 -6.87 21.28 -4.91
C ASP A 99 -7.52 20.04 -5.56
N PHE A 100 -6.87 18.88 -5.49
CA PHE A 100 -7.31 17.68 -6.20
C PHE A 100 -8.10 16.70 -5.32
N TYR A 101 -7.84 16.65 -4.01
CA TYR A 101 -8.44 15.72 -3.07
C TYR A 101 -9.17 16.47 -1.95
N ASP A 102 -10.50 16.44 -1.94
CA ASP A 102 -11.35 17.05 -0.89
C ASP A 102 -11.04 16.50 0.52
N ASN A 103 -10.50 15.29 0.61
CA ASN A 103 -10.15 14.61 1.86
C ASN A 103 -8.67 14.76 2.27
N PHE A 104 -7.92 15.65 1.61
CA PHE A 104 -6.52 15.93 1.98
C PHE A 104 -6.44 16.97 3.10
N ASP A 105 -5.55 16.74 4.05
CA ASP A 105 -5.28 17.62 5.17
C ASP A 105 -3.90 18.31 5.00
N PRO A 106 -3.84 19.53 4.47
CA PRO A 106 -2.58 20.23 4.22
C PRO A 106 -1.83 20.60 5.50
N GLU A 107 -2.54 20.86 6.61
CA GLU A 107 -1.92 21.21 7.89
C GLU A 107 -1.21 19.97 8.49
N LYS A 108 -1.86 18.80 8.43
CA LYS A 108 -1.24 17.52 8.80
C LYS A 108 0.00 17.27 7.97
N ALA A 109 -0.06 17.48 6.65
CA ALA A 109 1.09 17.28 5.76
C ALA A 109 2.27 18.20 6.14
N ARG A 110 2.02 19.49 6.36
CA ARG A 110 3.05 20.46 6.78
C ARG A 110 3.66 20.10 8.13
N LYS A 111 2.84 19.69 9.09
CA LYS A 111 3.30 19.26 10.41
C LYS A 111 4.25 18.05 10.28
N LEU A 112 3.84 16.99 9.59
CA LEU A 112 4.65 15.80 9.40
C LEU A 112 5.98 16.10 8.67
N LEU A 113 5.95 16.95 7.64
CA LEU A 113 7.16 17.36 6.93
C LEU A 113 8.12 18.16 7.83
N LYS A 114 7.57 19.04 8.68
CA LYS A 114 8.35 19.79 9.67
C LYS A 114 8.99 18.87 10.70
N ASP A 115 8.26 17.90 11.20
CA ASP A 115 8.77 16.90 12.17
C ASP A 115 9.91 16.06 11.57
N LEU A 116 9.90 15.88 10.25
CA LEU A 116 10.98 15.26 9.45
C LEU A 116 12.15 16.19 9.15
N GLY A 117 12.09 17.48 9.50
CA GLY A 117 13.09 18.47 9.11
C GLY A 117 13.16 18.72 7.60
N LEU A 118 12.07 18.48 6.86
CA LEU A 118 12.04 18.69 5.42
C LEU A 118 11.57 20.11 5.09
N ASP A 119 12.41 20.84 4.35
CA ASP A 119 12.09 22.19 3.87
C ASP A 119 11.10 22.13 2.70
N THR A 120 9.89 22.68 2.92
CA THR A 120 8.81 22.66 1.93
C THR A 120 9.02 23.61 0.76
N THR A 121 9.98 24.54 0.87
CA THR A 121 10.34 25.47 -0.21
C THR A 121 11.27 24.86 -1.27
N LEU A 122 11.90 23.70 -0.93
CA LEU A 122 12.80 23.02 -1.83
C LEU A 122 12.05 22.35 -2.99
N LYS A 123 12.66 22.38 -4.17
CA LYS A 123 12.20 21.56 -5.30
C LYS A 123 12.50 20.09 -5.06
N LEU A 124 11.60 19.21 -5.47
CA LEU A 124 11.80 17.76 -5.37
C LEU A 124 13.07 17.30 -6.11
N SER A 125 13.44 17.96 -7.20
CA SER A 125 14.70 17.68 -7.93
C SER A 125 15.97 17.95 -7.13
N LYS A 126 15.90 18.71 -6.03
CA LYS A 126 17.02 19.00 -5.12
C LYS A 126 17.05 18.08 -3.90
N MET A 127 16.06 17.22 -3.74
CA MET A 127 15.95 16.28 -2.66
C MET A 127 16.58 14.93 -3.02
N SER A 128 17.17 14.26 -2.04
CA SER A 128 17.59 12.86 -2.19
C SER A 128 16.39 11.96 -2.46
N LYS A 129 16.63 10.75 -2.97
CA LYS A 129 15.56 9.76 -3.20
C LYS A 129 14.76 9.51 -1.92
N GLY A 130 15.44 9.26 -0.78
CA GLY A 130 14.77 9.03 0.49
C GLY A 130 13.96 10.23 0.99
N MET A 131 14.39 11.47 0.74
CA MET A 131 13.59 12.66 1.05
C MET A 131 12.32 12.71 0.19
N GLN A 132 12.41 12.39 -1.11
CA GLN A 132 11.24 12.35 -2.00
C GLN A 132 10.24 11.26 -1.56
N GLU A 133 10.72 10.09 -1.14
CA GLU A 133 9.90 8.99 -0.62
C GLU A 133 9.17 9.40 0.66
N LYS A 134 9.85 10.08 1.59
CA LYS A 134 9.24 10.64 2.80
C LYS A 134 8.16 11.68 2.47
N VAL A 135 8.41 12.59 1.53
CA VAL A 135 7.38 13.55 1.07
C VAL A 135 6.16 12.82 0.52
N GLN A 136 6.37 11.83 -0.34
CA GLN A 136 5.28 11.06 -0.94
C GLN A 136 4.47 10.29 0.10
N LEU A 137 5.12 9.66 1.09
CA LEU A 137 4.45 8.98 2.20
C LEU A 137 3.59 9.98 2.99
N VAL A 138 4.15 11.13 3.36
CA VAL A 138 3.41 12.17 4.11
C VAL A 138 2.17 12.62 3.35
N LEU A 139 2.26 12.85 2.04
CA LEU A 139 1.10 13.23 1.22
C LEU A 139 0.01 12.17 1.24
N VAL A 140 0.38 10.89 1.10
CA VAL A 140 -0.54 9.75 1.15
C VAL A 140 -1.20 9.63 2.52
N MET A 141 -0.42 9.71 3.61
CA MET A 141 -0.91 9.59 4.99
C MET A 141 -1.67 10.83 5.47
N SER A 142 -1.61 11.95 4.74
CA SER A 142 -2.38 13.16 5.03
C SER A 142 -3.75 13.20 4.36
N ARG A 143 -4.15 12.14 3.64
CA ARG A 143 -5.52 11.97 3.18
C ARG A 143 -6.37 11.25 4.24
N LYS A 144 -7.64 11.65 4.38
CA LYS A 144 -8.65 10.93 5.19
C LYS A 144 -9.28 9.83 4.33
N ALA A 145 -8.59 8.70 4.21
CA ALA A 145 -9.03 7.57 3.39
C ALA A 145 -9.64 6.45 4.23
N ASP A 146 -10.48 5.61 3.61
CA ASP A 146 -10.99 4.36 4.19
C ASP A 146 -10.00 3.21 3.96
N LEU A 147 -9.24 3.27 2.87
CA LEU A 147 -8.26 2.26 2.48
C LEU A 147 -6.95 2.94 2.08
N TYR A 148 -5.87 2.58 2.77
CA TYR A 148 -4.51 2.94 2.36
C TYR A 148 -3.86 1.73 1.70
N ILE A 149 -3.25 1.94 0.53
CA ILE A 149 -2.51 0.89 -0.20
C ILE A 149 -1.08 1.37 -0.39
N LEU A 150 -0.14 0.66 0.21
CA LEU A 150 1.27 1.03 0.24
C LEU A 150 2.08 -0.05 -0.49
N ASP A 151 2.58 0.27 -1.69
CA ASP A 151 3.31 -0.68 -2.53
C ASP A 151 4.83 -0.53 -2.29
N GLU A 152 5.43 -1.52 -1.61
CA GLU A 152 6.85 -1.59 -1.21
C GLU A 152 7.33 -0.32 -0.46
N PRO A 153 6.62 0.14 0.60
CA PRO A 153 6.94 1.41 1.26
C PRO A 153 8.31 1.44 1.95
N LEU A 154 8.91 0.28 2.21
CA LEU A 154 10.22 0.12 2.86
C LEU A 154 11.33 -0.20 1.86
N GLY A 155 11.03 -0.26 0.57
CA GLY A 155 11.95 -0.67 -0.47
C GLY A 155 13.08 0.37 -0.68
N GLY A 156 14.34 -0.06 -0.49
CA GLY A 156 15.49 0.79 -0.80
C GLY A 156 15.80 1.90 0.21
N VAL A 157 15.18 1.88 1.40
CA VAL A 157 15.46 2.81 2.49
C VAL A 157 16.34 2.16 3.57
N ASP A 158 17.11 2.99 4.28
CA ASP A 158 17.94 2.54 5.40
C ASP A 158 17.08 2.12 6.62
N PRO A 159 17.63 1.29 7.55
CA PRO A 159 16.87 0.78 8.69
C PRO A 159 16.22 1.86 9.57
N ALA A 160 16.93 2.95 9.87
CA ALA A 160 16.36 4.03 10.70
C ALA A 160 15.18 4.73 10.01
N THR A 161 15.25 4.88 8.69
CA THR A 161 14.13 5.40 7.89
C THR A 161 12.95 4.44 7.86
N ARG A 162 13.17 3.11 7.90
CA ARG A 162 12.07 2.11 7.96
C ARG A 162 11.23 2.25 9.21
N ASP A 163 11.87 2.34 10.38
CA ASP A 163 11.15 2.54 11.66
C ASP A 163 10.29 3.81 11.60
N TYR A 164 10.84 4.91 11.09
CA TYR A 164 10.09 6.14 10.92
C TYR A 164 8.87 5.97 9.97
N ILE A 165 9.05 5.27 8.84
CA ILE A 165 7.95 4.99 7.90
C ILE A 165 6.84 4.20 8.59
N LEU A 166 7.20 3.15 9.35
CA LEU A 166 6.22 2.33 10.09
C LEU A 166 5.49 3.15 11.13
N ASP A 167 6.19 3.93 11.94
CA ASP A 167 5.59 4.81 12.92
C ASP A 167 4.65 5.85 12.26
N THR A 168 5.06 6.42 11.13
CA THR A 168 4.23 7.34 10.37
C THR A 168 2.95 6.66 9.87
N ILE A 169 3.04 5.43 9.37
CA ILE A 169 1.86 4.66 8.95
C ILE A 169 0.95 4.42 10.14
N LEU A 170 1.46 3.84 11.24
CA LEU A 170 0.69 3.45 12.42
C LEU A 170 -0.03 4.61 13.11
N THR A 171 0.61 5.79 13.13
CA THR A 171 0.08 6.96 13.86
C THR A 171 -0.79 7.87 13.00
N ASN A 172 -0.83 7.66 11.68
CA ASN A 172 -1.44 8.63 10.77
C ASN A 172 -2.56 8.11 9.87
N PHE A 173 -2.89 6.80 9.85
CA PHE A 173 -4.10 6.37 9.16
C PHE A 173 -5.35 6.64 10.00
N ASN A 174 -6.51 6.75 9.34
CA ASN A 174 -7.77 7.07 10.02
C ASN A 174 -8.25 5.89 10.86
N GLU A 175 -8.85 6.18 12.01
CA GLU A 175 -9.55 5.19 12.81
C GLU A 175 -10.61 4.45 11.98
N GLY A 176 -10.60 3.12 12.04
CA GLY A 176 -11.50 2.26 11.27
C GLY A 176 -11.12 2.08 9.79
N ALA A 177 -10.10 2.76 9.28
CA ALA A 177 -9.56 2.51 7.95
C ALA A 177 -8.74 1.21 7.93
N SER A 178 -8.57 0.63 6.74
CA SER A 178 -7.68 -0.51 6.54
C SER A 178 -6.42 -0.10 5.77
N VAL A 179 -5.33 -0.81 6.02
CA VAL A 179 -4.06 -0.58 5.36
C VAL A 179 -3.60 -1.87 4.69
N ILE A 180 -3.31 -1.84 3.40
CA ILE A 180 -2.65 -2.93 2.68
C ILE A 180 -1.20 -2.52 2.45
N ILE A 181 -0.26 -3.32 2.95
CA ILE A 181 1.17 -3.12 2.74
C ILE A 181 1.69 -4.27 1.88
N SER A 182 2.12 -3.97 0.67
CA SER A 182 2.85 -4.96 -0.14
C SER A 182 4.33 -4.88 0.17
N THR A 183 4.96 -6.02 0.45
CA THR A 183 6.41 -6.07 0.62
C THR A 183 6.96 -7.50 0.50
N HIS A 184 8.26 -7.58 0.32
CA HIS A 184 9.07 -8.78 0.48
C HIS A 184 9.94 -8.74 1.76
N LEU A 185 9.93 -7.61 2.50
CA LEU A 185 10.66 -7.39 3.76
C LEU A 185 9.74 -7.68 4.96
N ILE A 186 9.41 -8.97 5.15
CA ILE A 186 8.36 -9.39 6.10
C ILE A 186 8.76 -9.16 7.55
N SER A 187 10.02 -9.48 7.89
CA SER A 187 10.57 -9.30 9.24
C SER A 187 10.39 -7.87 9.78
N ASP A 188 10.41 -6.88 8.90
CA ASP A 188 10.31 -5.48 9.31
C ASP A 188 8.88 -5.08 9.69
N ILE A 189 7.86 -5.72 9.06
CA ILE A 189 6.47 -5.32 9.22
C ILE A 189 5.60 -6.33 9.99
N GLU A 190 6.02 -7.58 10.19
CA GLU A 190 5.16 -8.63 10.74
C GLU A 190 4.57 -8.32 12.12
N ARG A 191 5.23 -7.43 12.90
CA ARG A 191 4.77 -7.00 14.22
C ARG A 191 3.53 -6.11 14.19
N ILE A 192 3.25 -5.47 13.04
CA ILE A 192 2.14 -4.53 12.89
C ILE A 192 0.97 -5.11 12.11
N LEU A 193 1.11 -6.32 11.56
CA LEU A 193 0.09 -6.95 10.73
C LEU A 193 -0.97 -7.67 11.56
N ASP A 194 -2.24 -7.40 11.26
CA ASP A 194 -3.39 -8.19 11.74
C ASP A 194 -3.57 -9.45 10.89
N GLU A 195 -3.47 -9.30 9.58
CA GLU A 195 -3.72 -10.36 8.60
C GLU A 195 -2.63 -10.42 7.53
N VAL A 196 -2.46 -11.58 6.94
CA VAL A 196 -1.55 -11.79 5.82
C VAL A 196 -2.24 -12.48 4.64
N ILE A 197 -1.85 -12.06 3.46
CA ILE A 197 -2.23 -12.63 2.18
C ILE A 197 -0.96 -13.01 1.45
N PHE A 198 -0.74 -14.31 1.21
CA PHE A 198 0.40 -14.79 0.44
C PHE A 198 -0.01 -14.96 -1.01
N ILE A 199 0.75 -14.34 -1.91
CA ILE A 199 0.56 -14.45 -3.36
C ILE A 199 1.77 -15.08 -4.02
N ASP A 200 1.56 -16.14 -4.83
CA ASP A 200 2.59 -16.77 -5.64
C ASP A 200 2.07 -17.08 -7.04
N LYS A 201 2.90 -16.84 -8.05
CA LYS A 201 2.59 -17.13 -9.46
C LYS A 201 1.21 -16.67 -9.90
N GLY A 202 0.80 -15.51 -9.39
CA GLY A 202 -0.48 -14.89 -9.72
C GLY A 202 -1.70 -15.47 -9.02
N LYS A 203 -1.53 -16.27 -7.95
CA LYS A 203 -2.63 -16.83 -7.16
C LYS A 203 -2.48 -16.48 -5.69
N ILE A 204 -3.59 -16.28 -4.99
CA ILE A 204 -3.60 -16.26 -3.53
C ILE A 204 -3.44 -17.71 -3.06
N ILE A 205 -2.41 -17.96 -2.26
CA ILE A 205 -2.09 -19.29 -1.73
C ILE A 205 -2.41 -19.44 -0.25
N LEU A 206 -2.54 -18.31 0.46
CA LEU A 206 -2.94 -18.28 1.87
C LEU A 206 -3.55 -16.93 2.21
N THR A 207 -4.60 -16.94 3.01
CA THR A 207 -5.15 -15.78 3.74
C THR A 207 -5.42 -16.22 5.17
N SER A 208 -4.89 -15.51 6.15
CA SER A 208 -5.05 -15.85 7.58
C SER A 208 -4.81 -14.64 8.47
N SER A 209 -5.38 -14.65 9.67
CA SER A 209 -4.90 -13.75 10.71
C SER A 209 -3.47 -14.12 11.14
N CYS A 210 -2.67 -13.12 11.48
CA CYS A 210 -1.29 -13.36 11.92
C CYS A 210 -1.22 -14.21 13.19
N ASP A 211 -2.14 -13.98 14.13
CA ASP A 211 -2.16 -14.71 15.41
C ASP A 211 -2.54 -16.18 15.25
N GLU A 212 -3.53 -16.48 14.42
CA GLU A 212 -3.89 -17.88 14.11
C GLU A 212 -2.77 -18.60 13.40
N LEU A 213 -2.14 -17.93 12.43
CA LEU A 213 -1.06 -18.52 11.65
C LEU A 213 0.18 -18.81 12.52
N ARG A 214 0.57 -17.85 13.38
CA ARG A 214 1.66 -18.04 14.35
C ARG A 214 1.40 -19.20 15.31
N LYS A 215 0.18 -19.28 15.85
CA LYS A 215 -0.20 -20.38 16.77
C LYS A 215 -0.22 -21.73 16.09
N LYS A 216 -0.69 -21.81 14.86
CA LYS A 216 -0.80 -23.05 14.09
C LYS A 216 0.57 -23.59 13.69
N GLU A 217 1.46 -22.72 13.25
CA GLU A 217 2.76 -23.10 12.67
C GLU A 217 3.92 -23.05 13.70
N ASP A 218 3.66 -22.51 14.91
CA ASP A 218 4.66 -22.25 15.96
C ASP A 218 5.91 -21.52 15.41
N ALA A 219 5.67 -20.46 14.62
CA ALA A 219 6.72 -19.74 13.94
C ALA A 219 6.29 -18.28 13.62
N SER A 220 7.28 -17.43 13.35
CA SER A 220 7.03 -16.06 12.84
C SER A 220 6.47 -16.08 11.42
N ILE A 221 5.82 -14.98 11.01
CA ILE A 221 5.28 -14.85 9.66
C ILE A 221 6.40 -14.93 8.61
N ASP A 222 7.57 -14.35 8.91
CA ASP A 222 8.74 -14.41 8.03
C ASP A 222 9.26 -15.85 7.87
N GLU A 223 9.36 -16.62 8.96
CA GLU A 223 9.76 -18.02 8.91
C GLU A 223 8.78 -18.89 8.12
N ILE A 224 7.47 -18.70 8.32
CA ILE A 224 6.42 -19.40 7.58
C ILE A 224 6.53 -19.09 6.09
N PHE A 225 6.70 -17.80 5.75
CA PHE A 225 6.89 -17.39 4.37
C PHE A 225 8.12 -18.04 3.74
N ARG A 226 9.27 -18.04 4.42
CA ARG A 226 10.49 -18.68 3.93
C ARG A 226 10.32 -20.18 3.69
N ARG A 227 9.64 -20.90 4.59
CA ARG A 227 9.32 -22.32 4.42
C ARG A 227 8.46 -22.57 3.19
N MET A 228 7.39 -21.77 3.02
CA MET A 228 6.46 -21.91 1.89
C MET A 228 7.09 -21.60 0.54
N PHE A 229 7.93 -20.57 0.48
CA PHE A 229 8.55 -20.12 -0.76
C PHE A 229 9.95 -20.72 -0.99
N LYS A 230 10.42 -21.61 -0.12
CA LYS A 230 11.77 -22.23 -0.18
C LYS A 230 12.86 -21.17 -0.42
N CYS A 231 12.89 -20.17 0.43
CA CYS A 231 13.89 -19.10 0.40
C CYS A 231 15.03 -19.39 1.38
#